data_f0a707c308cb9fb88c47b5747b3d0ad8
#
_entry.id   f0a707c308cb9fb88c47b5747b3d0ad8
#
_cell.length_a   1.000
_cell.length_b   1.000
_cell.length_c   1.000
_cell.angle_alpha   90.00
_cell.angle_beta   90.00
_cell.angle_gamma   90.00
#
_symmetry.space_group_name_H-M   'P 1'
#
loop_
_entity.id
_entity.type
_entity.pdbx_description
1 polymer ?
#
loop_
_entity_poly.entity_id
_entity_poly.type
_entity_poly.pdbx_seq_one_letter_code
_entity_poly.pdbx_strand_id
1 'polypeptide(L)'
;MKIKDNRVRYFIYAAFFMLFVYLGYKVPYCHDEWKWGLPQRVELMKRGFSGYNGRYLGNILALLITRSEVAKILVISVCMVLIVWLMEMSVRRKTFSEKDKSDPILLLSLILLLLAVPASLYGQSYGWPAAFVNYEVPVPLFLVYFIWTDELYRNKVEKYSWFQTLAVIPLGICVQLFSENITIIVVAYAVWMMIYTGARYRKIYLIEVNYLWSAILGAVVMFSNSAYFSAAVHNGKTYKSIDMSAGVLLQRFVVRIWTNLVLNNWVLTVILAVLLTALILKKRKQSFAAAEMLVVFWGYSVYSIFHRICPEWTFDGNQAVDRGIMALLSMLFFINVLLCIWMFTEKEERISICITYLGSLAFAAPLIAA
;
A
#
# COMPACT_ATOMS: atom_id res chain seq x y z
N MET A 1 13.06 -21.07 27.04
CA MET A 1 12.39 -19.79 26.77
C MET A 1 11.80 -19.71 25.35
N LYS A 2 12.41 -20.27 24.29
CA LYS A 2 11.93 -20.19 22.87
C LYS A 2 10.49 -20.70 22.61
N ILE A 3 10.00 -21.73 23.31
CA ILE A 3 8.67 -22.31 23.08
C ILE A 3 7.54 -21.38 23.58
N LYS A 4 7.80 -20.59 24.64
CA LYS A 4 6.81 -19.71 25.25
C LYS A 4 6.47 -18.52 24.33
N ASP A 5 7.47 -17.98 23.65
CA ASP A 5 7.31 -16.80 22.76
C ASP A 5 6.56 -17.13 21.48
N ASN A 6 6.76 -18.32 20.90
CA ASN A 6 6.01 -18.74 19.72
C ASN A 6 4.51 -18.93 20.02
N ARG A 7 4.14 -19.42 21.22
CA ARG A 7 2.72 -19.55 21.61
C ARG A 7 2.04 -18.19 21.69
N VAL A 8 2.72 -17.18 22.24
CA VAL A 8 2.20 -15.79 22.28
C VAL A 8 1.98 -15.25 20.89
N ARG A 9 2.92 -15.45 19.97
CA ARG A 9 2.74 -15.02 18.57
C ARG A 9 1.53 -15.68 17.90
N TYR A 10 1.39 -17.00 18.01
CA TYR A 10 0.22 -17.70 17.45
C TYR A 10 -1.09 -17.22 18.06
N PHE A 11 -1.09 -16.94 19.37
CA PHE A 11 -2.26 -16.36 20.03
C PHE A 11 -2.59 -14.97 19.47
N ILE A 12 -1.60 -14.10 19.25
CA ILE A 12 -1.81 -12.77 18.66
C ILE A 12 -2.37 -12.90 17.23
N TYR A 13 -1.82 -13.79 16.40
CA TYR A 13 -2.38 -14.04 15.06
C TYR A 13 -3.81 -14.56 15.11
N ALA A 14 -4.11 -15.49 16.02
CA ALA A 14 -5.46 -16.00 16.20
C ALA A 14 -6.44 -14.92 16.66
N ALA A 15 -6.04 -14.09 17.62
CA ALA A 15 -6.83 -12.94 18.08
C ALA A 15 -7.07 -11.93 16.96
N PHE A 16 -6.05 -11.62 16.16
CA PHE A 16 -6.16 -10.74 15.01
C PHE A 16 -7.06 -11.31 13.90
N PHE A 17 -6.94 -12.61 13.62
CA PHE A 17 -7.85 -13.32 12.72
C PHE A 17 -9.30 -13.21 13.20
N MET A 18 -9.55 -13.51 14.48
CA MET A 18 -10.90 -13.44 15.07
C MET A 18 -11.46 -12.01 15.07
N LEU A 19 -10.62 -10.99 15.25
CA LEU A 19 -11.01 -9.60 15.10
C LEU A 19 -11.55 -9.35 13.68
N PHE A 20 -10.85 -9.80 12.64
CA PHE A 20 -11.30 -9.61 11.26
C PHE A 20 -12.45 -10.54 10.85
N VAL A 21 -12.60 -11.70 11.47
CA VAL A 21 -13.83 -12.50 11.38
C VAL A 21 -15.03 -11.71 11.91
N TYR A 22 -14.88 -11.09 13.08
CA TYR A 22 -15.93 -10.25 13.67
C TYR A 22 -16.22 -9.02 12.80
N LEU A 23 -15.20 -8.31 12.36
CA LEU A 23 -15.37 -7.13 11.50
C LEU A 23 -15.98 -7.53 10.15
N GLY A 24 -15.52 -8.59 9.50
CA GLY A 24 -16.09 -9.09 8.26
C GLY A 24 -17.56 -9.51 8.37
N TYR A 25 -17.96 -10.03 9.53
CA TYR A 25 -19.36 -10.28 9.84
C TYR A 25 -20.17 -9.00 10.00
N LYS A 26 -19.61 -7.98 10.68
CA LYS A 26 -20.29 -6.71 10.96
C LYS A 26 -20.34 -5.74 9.78
N VAL A 27 -19.41 -5.85 8.82
CA VAL A 27 -19.41 -4.98 7.65
C VAL A 27 -20.64 -5.27 6.77
N PRO A 28 -21.56 -4.28 6.62
CA PRO A 28 -22.74 -4.46 5.80
C PRO A 28 -22.40 -4.43 4.31
N TYR A 29 -23.27 -4.99 3.49
CA TYR A 29 -23.23 -4.73 2.05
C TYR A 29 -23.72 -3.32 1.76
N CYS A 30 -22.93 -2.57 0.96
CA CYS A 30 -23.25 -1.20 0.59
C CYS A 30 -22.89 -0.94 -0.88
N HIS A 31 -23.35 0.19 -1.42
CA HIS A 31 -22.98 0.65 -2.76
C HIS A 31 -23.06 -0.42 -3.85
N ASP A 32 -21.90 -0.82 -4.36
CA ASP A 32 -21.79 -1.75 -5.51
C ASP A 32 -22.11 -3.20 -5.17
N GLU A 33 -22.02 -3.62 -3.89
CA GLU A 33 -22.34 -5.00 -3.50
C GLU A 33 -23.79 -5.38 -3.85
N TRP A 34 -24.72 -4.45 -3.70
CA TRP A 34 -26.12 -4.68 -4.11
C TRP A 34 -26.25 -4.99 -5.60
N LYS A 35 -25.44 -4.31 -6.44
CA LYS A 35 -25.37 -4.61 -7.88
C LYS A 35 -24.66 -5.94 -8.14
N TRP A 36 -23.56 -6.22 -7.42
CA TRP A 36 -22.82 -7.48 -7.55
C TRP A 36 -23.65 -8.69 -7.12
N GLY A 37 -24.58 -8.55 -6.20
CA GLY A 37 -25.53 -9.58 -5.78
C GLY A 37 -26.54 -9.99 -6.86
N LEU A 38 -26.78 -9.16 -7.87
CA LEU A 38 -27.79 -9.40 -8.90
C LEU A 38 -27.40 -10.54 -9.87
N PRO A 39 -28.39 -11.31 -10.40
CA PRO A 39 -28.12 -12.36 -11.38
C PRO A 39 -27.42 -11.87 -12.65
N GLN A 40 -27.70 -10.64 -13.09
CA GLN A 40 -27.09 -10.01 -14.27
C GLN A 40 -25.56 -9.94 -14.20
N ARG A 41 -24.98 -9.90 -13.00
CA ARG A 41 -23.52 -9.91 -12.82
C ARG A 41 -22.90 -11.28 -13.05
N VAL A 42 -23.65 -12.37 -12.85
CA VAL A 42 -23.23 -13.73 -13.24
C VAL A 42 -23.20 -13.86 -14.76
N GLU A 43 -24.21 -13.31 -15.45
CA GLU A 43 -24.19 -13.26 -16.91
C GLU A 43 -23.05 -12.41 -17.47
N LEU A 44 -22.71 -11.30 -16.79
CA LEU A 44 -21.56 -10.48 -17.13
C LEU A 44 -20.25 -11.28 -16.99
N MET A 45 -20.11 -12.09 -15.93
CA MET A 45 -18.97 -13.00 -15.76
C MET A 45 -18.87 -14.02 -16.90
N LYS A 46 -19.98 -14.64 -17.30
CA LYS A 46 -20.03 -15.59 -18.44
C LYS A 46 -19.57 -14.96 -19.76
N ARG A 47 -19.76 -13.65 -19.91
CA ARG A 47 -19.28 -12.87 -21.07
C ARG A 47 -17.85 -12.30 -20.86
N GLY A 48 -17.09 -12.80 -19.86
CA GLY A 48 -15.73 -12.35 -19.57
C GLY A 48 -15.65 -10.88 -19.15
N PHE A 49 -16.67 -10.34 -18.49
CA PHE A 49 -16.77 -8.92 -18.08
C PHE A 49 -16.60 -7.91 -19.23
N SER A 50 -16.86 -8.32 -20.47
CA SER A 50 -16.76 -7.46 -21.64
C SER A 50 -17.62 -6.21 -21.48
N GLY A 51 -17.05 -5.03 -21.78
CA GLY A 51 -17.72 -3.73 -21.66
C GLY A 51 -17.88 -3.21 -20.23
N TYR A 52 -17.33 -3.90 -19.22
CA TYR A 52 -17.44 -3.46 -17.83
C TYR A 52 -16.10 -2.91 -17.29
N ASN A 53 -15.11 -3.76 -17.06
CA ASN A 53 -13.71 -3.42 -16.77
C ASN A 53 -12.84 -4.69 -16.81
N GLY A 54 -11.51 -4.51 -16.73
CA GLY A 54 -10.52 -5.59 -16.76
C GLY A 54 -10.11 -6.14 -15.39
N ARG A 55 -10.80 -5.80 -14.32
CA ARG A 55 -10.53 -6.27 -12.95
C ARG A 55 -11.04 -7.70 -12.74
N TYR A 56 -10.62 -8.63 -13.58
CA TYR A 56 -11.21 -9.97 -13.68
C TYR A 56 -11.24 -10.71 -12.35
N LEU A 57 -10.10 -10.78 -11.62
CA LEU A 57 -10.03 -11.47 -10.32
C LEU A 57 -10.79 -10.71 -9.24
N GLY A 58 -10.69 -9.38 -9.21
CA GLY A 58 -11.47 -8.55 -8.29
C GLY A 58 -12.98 -8.73 -8.51
N ASN A 59 -13.44 -8.76 -9.77
CA ASN A 59 -14.84 -8.98 -10.11
C ASN A 59 -15.32 -10.39 -9.71
N ILE A 60 -14.50 -11.43 -9.92
CA ILE A 60 -14.84 -12.82 -9.51
C ILE A 60 -14.96 -12.89 -7.98
N LEU A 61 -14.01 -12.28 -7.25
CA LEU A 61 -14.09 -12.23 -5.79
C LEU A 61 -15.29 -11.41 -5.32
N ALA A 62 -15.60 -10.27 -5.96
CA ALA A 62 -16.80 -9.49 -5.65
C ALA A 62 -18.08 -10.31 -5.82
N LEU A 63 -18.17 -11.11 -6.89
CA LEU A 63 -19.28 -12.06 -7.10
C LEU A 63 -19.37 -13.12 -5.99
N LEU A 64 -18.22 -13.64 -5.54
CA LEU A 64 -18.16 -14.66 -4.51
C LEU A 64 -18.61 -14.12 -3.15
N ILE A 65 -18.01 -13.00 -2.71
CA ILE A 65 -18.28 -12.41 -1.40
C ILE A 65 -19.68 -11.82 -1.24
N THR A 66 -20.32 -11.42 -2.35
CA THR A 66 -21.70 -10.91 -2.32
C THR A 66 -22.77 -12.02 -2.33
N ARG A 67 -22.38 -13.27 -2.56
CA ARG A 67 -23.27 -14.43 -2.53
C ARG A 67 -23.07 -15.35 -1.34
N SER A 68 -21.95 -15.18 -0.64
CA SER A 68 -21.61 -16.01 0.53
C SER A 68 -20.99 -15.14 1.62
N GLU A 69 -21.72 -14.97 2.70
CA GLU A 69 -21.24 -14.28 3.90
C GLU A 69 -19.98 -14.94 4.46
N VAL A 70 -19.94 -16.28 4.46
CA VAL A 70 -18.77 -17.03 4.88
C VAL A 70 -17.57 -16.72 4.00
N ALA A 71 -17.76 -16.66 2.68
CA ALA A 71 -16.67 -16.30 1.77
C ALA A 71 -16.18 -14.87 2.01
N LYS A 72 -17.08 -13.90 2.23
CA LYS A 72 -16.73 -12.51 2.60
C LYS A 72 -15.85 -12.48 3.83
N ILE A 73 -16.29 -13.12 4.92
CA ILE A 73 -15.58 -13.17 6.19
C ILE A 73 -14.19 -13.80 6.01
N LEU A 74 -14.12 -14.94 5.32
CA LEU A 74 -12.85 -15.64 5.10
C LEU A 74 -11.87 -14.85 4.25
N VAL A 75 -12.33 -14.26 3.14
CA VAL A 75 -11.47 -13.44 2.26
C VAL A 75 -10.87 -12.27 3.04
N ILE A 76 -11.69 -11.54 3.80
CA ILE A 76 -11.23 -10.40 4.61
C ILE A 76 -10.23 -10.87 5.68
N SER A 77 -10.60 -11.87 6.48
CA SER A 77 -9.79 -12.31 7.63
C SER A 77 -8.46 -12.92 7.20
N VAL A 78 -8.47 -13.78 6.21
CA VAL A 78 -7.26 -14.44 5.70
C VAL A 78 -6.32 -13.42 5.04
N CYS A 79 -6.87 -12.52 4.22
CA CYS A 79 -6.07 -11.48 3.55
C CYS A 79 -5.35 -10.59 4.57
N MET A 80 -6.04 -10.12 5.61
CA MET A 80 -5.45 -9.25 6.64
C MET A 80 -4.35 -9.95 7.43
N VAL A 81 -4.56 -11.22 7.78
CA VAL A 81 -3.51 -12.03 8.45
C VAL A 81 -2.31 -12.24 7.53
N LEU A 82 -2.54 -12.51 6.24
CA LEU A 82 -1.45 -12.67 5.26
C LEU A 82 -0.64 -11.38 5.11
N ILE A 83 -1.29 -10.20 5.06
CA ILE A 83 -0.60 -8.91 5.00
C ILE A 83 0.32 -8.75 6.21
N VAL A 84 -0.21 -8.92 7.43
CA VAL A 84 0.60 -8.79 8.66
C VAL A 84 1.73 -9.82 8.70
N TRP A 85 1.46 -11.06 8.32
CA TRP A 85 2.46 -12.12 8.30
C TRP A 85 3.60 -11.82 7.32
N LEU A 86 3.28 -11.37 6.12
CA LEU A 86 4.27 -11.00 5.12
C LEU A 86 5.06 -9.76 5.54
N MET A 87 4.41 -8.74 6.12
CA MET A 87 5.09 -7.58 6.69
C MET A 87 6.05 -7.98 7.81
N GLU A 88 5.60 -8.82 8.75
CA GLU A 88 6.45 -9.34 9.82
C GLU A 88 7.65 -10.10 9.26
N MET A 89 7.43 -10.96 8.27
CA MET A 89 8.49 -11.71 7.61
C MET A 89 9.53 -10.80 6.95
N SER A 90 9.09 -9.75 6.26
CA SER A 90 9.97 -8.75 5.64
C SER A 90 10.84 -8.04 6.69
N VAL A 91 10.23 -7.54 7.77
CA VAL A 91 10.95 -6.81 8.83
C VAL A 91 11.92 -7.73 9.58
N ARG A 92 11.50 -8.96 9.92
CA ARG A 92 12.34 -9.92 10.65
C ARG A 92 13.59 -10.33 9.88
N ARG A 93 13.49 -10.50 8.58
CA ARG A 93 14.66 -10.79 7.73
C ARG A 93 15.70 -9.66 7.77
N LYS A 94 15.23 -8.43 7.99
CA LYS A 94 16.08 -7.21 7.94
C LYS A 94 16.75 -6.88 9.26
N THR A 95 16.07 -7.08 10.38
CA THR A 95 16.38 -6.37 11.61
C THR A 95 16.91 -7.26 12.72
N PHE A 96 16.58 -8.54 12.71
CA PHE A 96 16.80 -9.40 13.88
C PHE A 96 17.81 -10.51 13.65
N SER A 97 18.77 -10.62 14.58
CA SER A 97 19.56 -11.82 14.78
C SER A 97 18.65 -13.03 15.05
N GLU A 98 19.14 -14.24 14.81
CA GLU A 98 18.36 -15.47 15.06
C GLU A 98 17.77 -15.59 16.48
N LYS A 99 18.37 -14.92 17.47
CA LYS A 99 17.91 -14.91 18.85
C LYS A 99 16.67 -14.06 19.09
N ASP A 100 16.43 -13.03 18.28
CA ASP A 100 15.35 -12.05 18.46
C ASP A 100 14.12 -12.31 17.57
N LYS A 101 14.10 -13.45 16.87
CA LYS A 101 13.05 -13.81 15.90
C LYS A 101 11.65 -14.04 16.50
N SER A 102 11.50 -14.02 17.82
CA SER A 102 10.22 -14.33 18.50
C SER A 102 9.59 -13.13 19.23
N ASP A 103 10.05 -11.90 18.99
CA ASP A 103 9.52 -10.75 19.70
C ASP A 103 8.06 -10.45 19.30
N PRO A 104 7.09 -10.63 20.22
CA PRO A 104 5.70 -10.34 19.98
C PRO A 104 5.41 -8.83 19.84
N ILE A 105 6.30 -7.97 20.35
CA ILE A 105 6.14 -6.51 20.29
C ILE A 105 6.17 -6.03 18.84
N LEU A 106 7.06 -6.58 18.01
CA LEU A 106 7.07 -6.27 16.58
C LEU A 106 5.73 -6.58 15.91
N LEU A 107 5.20 -7.78 16.16
CA LEU A 107 3.91 -8.20 15.59
C LEU A 107 2.78 -7.27 16.04
N LEU A 108 2.70 -6.96 17.33
CA LEU A 108 1.71 -6.01 17.86
C LEU A 108 1.88 -4.62 17.24
N SER A 109 3.12 -4.15 17.07
CA SER A 109 3.38 -2.86 16.44
C SER A 109 2.91 -2.82 15.00
N LEU A 110 3.14 -3.89 14.21
CA LEU A 110 2.66 -3.99 12.84
C LEU A 110 1.12 -4.02 12.77
N ILE A 111 0.48 -4.76 13.67
CA ILE A 111 -0.99 -4.79 13.77
C ILE A 111 -1.54 -3.41 14.13
N LEU A 112 -0.96 -2.74 15.11
CA LEU A 112 -1.38 -1.39 15.49
C LEU A 112 -1.20 -0.38 14.36
N LEU A 113 -0.10 -0.44 13.62
CA LEU A 113 0.11 0.40 12.44
C LEU A 113 -0.95 0.15 11.36
N LEU A 114 -1.31 -1.11 11.12
CA LEU A 114 -2.34 -1.46 10.15
C LEU A 114 -3.73 -1.00 10.60
N LEU A 115 -4.04 -1.07 11.90
CA LEU A 115 -5.31 -0.60 12.47
C LEU A 115 -5.37 0.92 12.64
N ALA A 116 -4.24 1.61 12.60
CA ALA A 116 -4.16 3.09 12.69
C ALA A 116 -4.61 3.81 11.41
N VAL A 117 -5.25 3.10 10.47
CA VAL A 117 -5.80 3.67 9.25
C VAL A 117 -6.94 4.63 9.59
N PRO A 118 -6.97 5.86 9.02
CA PRO A 118 -8.05 6.81 9.24
C PRO A 118 -9.42 6.25 8.89
N ALA A 119 -10.46 6.66 9.63
CA ALA A 119 -11.82 6.17 9.43
C ALA A 119 -12.33 6.34 7.99
N SER A 120 -11.93 7.42 7.31
CA SER A 120 -12.28 7.67 5.90
C SER A 120 -11.67 6.63 4.96
N LEU A 121 -10.40 6.28 5.16
CA LEU A 121 -9.73 5.23 4.38
C LEU A 121 -10.27 3.84 4.76
N TYR A 122 -10.50 3.62 6.06
CA TYR A 122 -11.10 2.37 6.52
C TYR A 122 -12.46 2.11 5.83
N GLY A 123 -13.33 3.12 5.78
CA GLY A 123 -14.63 3.01 5.11
C GLY A 123 -14.55 2.74 3.61
N GLN A 124 -13.49 3.20 2.95
CA GLN A 124 -13.27 3.03 1.51
C GLN A 124 -12.47 1.77 1.13
N SER A 125 -11.90 1.06 2.09
CA SER A 125 -11.13 -0.15 1.87
C SER A 125 -11.67 -1.32 2.70
N TYR A 126 -11.38 -1.36 3.99
CA TYR A 126 -11.76 -2.47 4.88
C TYR A 126 -13.27 -2.54 5.14
N GLY A 127 -13.94 -1.40 5.20
CA GLY A 127 -15.38 -1.28 5.44
C GLY A 127 -16.24 -1.40 4.18
N TRP A 128 -15.63 -1.58 3.01
CA TRP A 128 -16.30 -1.74 1.72
C TRP A 128 -15.83 -3.01 1.01
N PRO A 129 -16.53 -4.14 1.13
CA PRO A 129 -16.09 -5.45 0.61
C PRO A 129 -15.70 -5.47 -0.86
N ALA A 130 -16.44 -4.78 -1.75
CA ALA A 130 -16.09 -4.70 -3.17
C ALA A 130 -14.79 -3.91 -3.42
N ALA A 131 -14.50 -2.89 -2.61
CA ALA A 131 -13.23 -2.20 -2.63
C ALA A 131 -12.11 -3.05 -2.05
N PHE A 132 -12.37 -3.74 -0.92
CA PHE A 132 -11.42 -4.64 -0.28
C PHE A 132 -10.84 -5.66 -1.25
N VAL A 133 -11.68 -6.35 -2.02
CA VAL A 133 -11.20 -7.37 -2.97
C VAL A 133 -10.37 -6.78 -4.12
N ASN A 134 -10.58 -5.52 -4.45
CA ASN A 134 -9.84 -4.86 -5.53
C ASN A 134 -8.53 -4.20 -5.07
N TYR A 135 -8.44 -3.77 -3.80
CA TYR A 135 -7.30 -2.97 -3.31
C TYR A 135 -6.46 -3.69 -2.27
N GLU A 136 -7.06 -4.50 -1.37
CA GLU A 136 -6.33 -5.16 -0.30
C GLU A 136 -5.86 -6.57 -0.70
N VAL A 137 -6.68 -7.33 -1.43
CA VAL A 137 -6.33 -8.70 -1.83
C VAL A 137 -5.08 -8.78 -2.73
N PRO A 138 -4.80 -7.85 -3.65
CA PRO A 138 -3.56 -7.89 -4.43
C PRO A 138 -2.30 -7.54 -3.60
N VAL A 139 -2.43 -6.90 -2.43
CA VAL A 139 -1.28 -6.52 -1.58
C VAL A 139 -0.43 -7.72 -1.17
N PRO A 140 -0.97 -8.81 -0.59
CA PRO A 140 -0.15 -9.98 -0.26
C PRO A 140 0.51 -10.62 -1.48
N LEU A 141 -0.13 -10.61 -2.66
CA LEU A 141 0.48 -11.13 -3.88
C LEU A 141 1.72 -10.32 -4.28
N PHE A 142 1.64 -9.00 -4.21
CA PHE A 142 2.78 -8.12 -4.44
C PHE A 142 3.86 -8.28 -3.37
N LEU A 143 3.48 -8.37 -2.09
CA LEU A 143 4.42 -8.51 -0.98
C LEU A 143 5.28 -9.78 -1.08
N VAL A 144 4.76 -10.87 -1.65
CA VAL A 144 5.57 -12.09 -1.89
C VAL A 144 6.74 -11.78 -2.81
N TYR A 145 6.51 -11.12 -3.94
CA TYR A 145 7.59 -10.73 -4.85
C TYR A 145 8.55 -9.73 -4.20
N PHE A 146 7.99 -8.73 -3.51
CA PHE A 146 8.78 -7.75 -2.78
C PHE A 146 9.75 -8.41 -1.79
N ILE A 147 9.26 -9.36 -0.97
CA ILE A 147 10.08 -10.07 0.03
C ILE A 147 11.16 -10.92 -0.63
N TRP A 148 10.89 -11.54 -1.77
CA TRP A 148 11.89 -12.34 -2.48
C TRP A 148 13.01 -11.49 -3.09
N THR A 149 12.71 -10.25 -3.50
CA THR A 149 13.67 -9.35 -4.14
C THR A 149 14.30 -8.33 -3.19
N ASP A 150 13.74 -8.14 -2.01
CA ASP A 150 14.19 -7.15 -1.02
C ASP A 150 15.65 -7.35 -0.54
N GLU A 151 16.13 -8.59 -0.51
CA GLU A 151 17.53 -8.88 -0.17
C GLU A 151 18.52 -8.24 -1.14
N LEU A 152 18.13 -8.04 -2.41
CA LEU A 152 18.95 -7.39 -3.42
C LEU A 152 19.30 -5.94 -3.11
N TYR A 153 18.53 -5.27 -2.24
CA TYR A 153 18.88 -3.93 -1.78
C TYR A 153 20.12 -3.91 -0.87
N ARG A 154 20.43 -5.04 -0.22
CA ARG A 154 21.57 -5.18 0.71
C ARG A 154 22.70 -5.97 0.10
N ASN A 155 22.43 -7.16 -0.35
CA ASN A 155 23.41 -8.12 -0.77
C ASN A 155 23.15 -8.64 -2.19
N LYS A 156 24.24 -8.94 -2.88
CA LYS A 156 24.14 -9.69 -4.15
C LYS A 156 23.70 -11.11 -3.83
N VAL A 157 22.55 -11.52 -4.37
CA VAL A 157 22.07 -12.90 -4.31
C VAL A 157 22.74 -13.71 -5.42
N GLU A 158 23.26 -14.89 -5.11
CA GLU A 158 23.91 -15.72 -6.15
C GLU A 158 22.88 -16.24 -7.15
N LYS A 159 21.81 -16.85 -6.66
CA LYS A 159 20.69 -17.36 -7.49
C LYS A 159 19.42 -17.50 -6.67
N TYR A 160 18.30 -17.40 -7.35
CA TYR A 160 16.97 -17.74 -6.81
C TYR A 160 16.67 -19.23 -7.06
N SER A 161 15.81 -19.81 -6.20
CA SER A 161 15.32 -21.16 -6.43
C SER A 161 14.46 -21.20 -7.72
N TRP A 162 14.42 -22.35 -8.36
CA TRP A 162 13.58 -22.54 -9.54
C TRP A 162 12.09 -22.33 -9.20
N PHE A 163 11.68 -22.71 -7.99
CA PHE A 163 10.32 -22.48 -7.49
C PHE A 163 9.96 -20.99 -7.44
N GLN A 164 10.83 -20.15 -6.84
CA GLN A 164 10.61 -18.69 -6.80
C GLN A 164 10.56 -18.11 -8.21
N THR A 165 11.46 -18.53 -9.08
CA THR A 165 11.59 -18.05 -10.45
C THR A 165 10.37 -18.39 -11.32
N LEU A 166 9.69 -19.50 -11.06
CA LEU A 166 8.48 -19.88 -11.77
C LEU A 166 7.22 -19.34 -11.08
N ALA A 167 7.16 -19.32 -9.75
CA ALA A 167 6.00 -18.86 -9.00
C ALA A 167 5.71 -17.38 -9.19
N VAL A 168 6.69 -16.54 -9.55
CA VAL A 168 6.46 -15.14 -9.86
C VAL A 168 5.64 -14.94 -11.13
N ILE A 169 5.56 -15.92 -12.03
CA ILE A 169 4.78 -15.81 -13.27
C ILE A 169 3.27 -15.70 -12.97
N PRO A 170 2.63 -16.67 -12.30
CA PRO A 170 1.23 -16.52 -11.92
C PRO A 170 1.00 -15.34 -10.97
N LEU A 171 1.94 -15.04 -10.06
CA LEU A 171 1.83 -13.87 -9.19
C LEU A 171 1.79 -12.56 -9.99
N GLY A 172 2.70 -12.39 -10.95
CA GLY A 172 2.78 -11.19 -11.78
C GLY A 172 1.52 -10.99 -12.63
N ILE A 173 0.93 -12.06 -13.18
CA ILE A 173 -0.33 -11.99 -13.92
C ILE A 173 -1.49 -11.65 -12.98
N CYS A 174 -1.65 -12.43 -11.89
CA CYS A 174 -2.80 -12.31 -11.01
C CYS A 174 -2.91 -10.93 -10.34
N VAL A 175 -1.79 -10.35 -9.88
CA VAL A 175 -1.79 -9.06 -9.21
C VAL A 175 -2.32 -7.93 -10.10
N GLN A 176 -2.18 -8.04 -11.42
CA GLN A 176 -2.67 -7.04 -12.36
C GLN A 176 -4.19 -7.05 -12.53
N LEU A 177 -4.85 -8.19 -12.27
CA LEU A 177 -6.27 -8.39 -12.57
C LEU A 177 -7.21 -7.91 -11.45
N PHE A 178 -6.74 -7.00 -10.60
CA PHE A 178 -7.51 -6.42 -9.49
C PHE A 178 -7.81 -4.94 -9.67
N SER A 179 -6.82 -4.10 -9.93
CA SER A 179 -6.99 -2.65 -10.03
C SER A 179 -5.95 -2.02 -10.94
N GLU A 180 -6.37 -1.04 -11.74
CA GLU A 180 -5.52 -0.29 -12.68
C GLU A 180 -4.36 0.42 -11.96
N ASN A 181 -4.64 0.97 -10.77
CA ASN A 181 -3.65 1.69 -9.97
C ASN A 181 -2.53 0.75 -9.50
N ILE A 182 -2.90 -0.44 -9.04
CA ILE A 182 -1.94 -1.45 -8.59
C ILE A 182 -1.10 -1.93 -9.77
N THR A 183 -1.69 -2.08 -10.94
CA THR A 183 -0.99 -2.43 -12.18
C THR A 183 0.18 -1.48 -12.46
N ILE A 184 -0.07 -0.18 -12.40
CA ILE A 184 0.97 0.84 -12.64
C ILE A 184 2.12 0.70 -11.62
N ILE A 185 1.79 0.57 -10.33
CA ILE A 185 2.77 0.49 -9.26
C ILE A 185 3.62 -0.78 -9.37
N VAL A 186 2.98 -1.91 -9.62
CA VAL A 186 3.66 -3.22 -9.70
C VAL A 186 4.61 -3.28 -10.91
N VAL A 187 4.16 -2.79 -12.07
CA VAL A 187 5.02 -2.72 -13.27
C VAL A 187 6.19 -1.75 -13.03
N ALA A 188 5.93 -0.57 -12.47
CA ALA A 188 6.98 0.40 -12.14
C ALA A 188 8.01 -0.19 -11.18
N TYR A 189 7.56 -0.92 -10.14
CA TYR A 189 8.47 -1.60 -9.21
C TYR A 189 9.29 -2.70 -9.88
N ALA A 190 8.69 -3.50 -10.77
CA ALA A 190 9.41 -4.54 -11.51
C ALA A 190 10.50 -3.95 -12.42
N VAL A 191 10.18 -2.87 -13.14
CA VAL A 191 11.17 -2.12 -13.96
C VAL A 191 12.27 -1.53 -13.07
N TRP A 192 11.90 -0.92 -11.96
CA TRP A 192 12.86 -0.37 -11.00
C TRP A 192 13.84 -1.44 -10.51
N MET A 193 13.36 -2.63 -10.12
CA MET A 193 14.23 -3.71 -9.65
C MET A 193 15.27 -4.13 -10.70
N MET A 194 14.86 -4.28 -11.96
CA MET A 194 15.78 -4.61 -13.04
C MET A 194 16.83 -3.51 -13.27
N ILE A 195 16.43 -2.24 -13.24
CA ILE A 195 17.36 -1.10 -13.36
C ILE A 195 18.34 -1.10 -12.18
N TYR A 196 17.84 -1.26 -10.97
CA TYR A 196 18.63 -1.25 -9.75
C TYR A 196 19.67 -2.37 -9.74
N THR A 197 19.28 -3.61 -10.00
CA THR A 197 20.18 -4.78 -9.98
C THR A 197 21.17 -4.74 -11.14
N GLY A 198 20.73 -4.31 -12.33
CA GLY A 198 21.60 -4.06 -13.47
C GLY A 198 22.67 -3.01 -13.19
N ALA A 199 22.30 -1.89 -12.57
CA ALA A 199 23.24 -0.84 -12.22
C ALA A 199 24.20 -1.23 -11.07
N ARG A 200 23.66 -1.84 -10.00
CA ARG A 200 24.44 -2.15 -8.79
C ARG A 200 25.30 -3.41 -8.93
N TYR A 201 24.76 -4.48 -9.52
CA TYR A 201 25.40 -5.79 -9.57
C TYR A 201 25.89 -6.21 -10.94
N ARG A 202 25.61 -5.40 -11.97
CA ARG A 202 25.87 -5.75 -13.38
C ARG A 202 25.24 -7.08 -13.76
N LYS A 203 24.10 -7.41 -13.15
CA LYS A 203 23.39 -8.68 -13.31
C LYS A 203 21.89 -8.44 -13.24
N ILE A 204 21.15 -9.06 -14.15
CA ILE A 204 19.68 -9.14 -14.10
C ILE A 204 19.33 -10.58 -13.76
N TYR A 205 18.40 -10.77 -12.85
CA TYR A 205 17.99 -12.09 -12.40
C TYR A 205 16.77 -12.58 -13.19
N LEU A 206 16.72 -13.89 -13.46
CA LEU A 206 15.61 -14.48 -14.20
C LEU A 206 14.24 -14.26 -13.48
N ILE A 207 14.23 -14.23 -12.16
CA ILE A 207 13.03 -13.92 -11.38
C ILE A 207 12.47 -12.52 -11.71
N GLU A 208 13.33 -11.52 -11.91
CA GLU A 208 12.93 -10.14 -12.26
C GLU A 208 12.35 -10.08 -13.68
N VAL A 209 13.02 -10.77 -14.63
CA VAL A 209 12.56 -10.85 -16.02
C VAL A 209 11.20 -11.53 -16.09
N ASN A 210 11.04 -12.70 -15.44
CA ASN A 210 9.79 -13.44 -15.41
C ASN A 210 8.66 -12.63 -14.77
N TYR A 211 8.96 -11.93 -13.68
CA TYR A 211 7.94 -11.11 -13.03
C TYR A 211 7.53 -9.92 -13.89
N LEU A 212 8.49 -9.20 -14.49
CA LEU A 212 8.17 -8.07 -15.36
C LEU A 212 7.34 -8.50 -16.57
N TRP A 213 7.76 -9.58 -17.27
CA TRP A 213 6.99 -10.10 -18.40
C TRP A 213 5.59 -10.53 -18.01
N SER A 214 5.45 -11.24 -16.91
CA SER A 214 4.14 -11.68 -16.42
C SER A 214 3.27 -10.52 -15.96
N ALA A 215 3.86 -9.49 -15.34
CA ALA A 215 3.15 -8.27 -14.98
C ALA A 215 2.68 -7.51 -16.22
N ILE A 216 3.52 -7.38 -17.26
CA ILE A 216 3.13 -6.78 -18.54
C ILE A 216 2.01 -7.58 -19.19
N LEU A 217 2.13 -8.91 -19.22
CA LEU A 217 1.08 -9.78 -19.78
C LEU A 217 -0.25 -9.60 -19.04
N GLY A 218 -0.23 -9.60 -17.71
CA GLY A 218 -1.42 -9.35 -16.89
C GLY A 218 -2.02 -7.98 -17.14
N ALA A 219 -1.18 -6.94 -17.27
CA ALA A 219 -1.61 -5.59 -17.63
C ALA A 219 -2.27 -5.55 -19.03
N VAL A 220 -1.66 -6.21 -20.02
CA VAL A 220 -2.25 -6.33 -21.36
C VAL A 220 -3.62 -7.01 -21.29
N VAL A 221 -3.75 -8.12 -20.55
CA VAL A 221 -5.02 -8.81 -20.35
C VAL A 221 -6.04 -7.86 -19.70
N MET A 222 -5.67 -7.13 -18.67
CA MET A 222 -6.55 -6.18 -18.00
C MET A 222 -7.03 -5.08 -18.96
N PHE A 223 -6.11 -4.39 -19.61
CA PHE A 223 -6.41 -3.23 -20.45
C PHE A 223 -6.96 -3.60 -21.84
N SER A 224 -6.93 -4.87 -22.23
CA SER A 224 -7.59 -5.35 -23.46
C SER A 224 -9.12 -5.40 -23.34
N ASN A 225 -9.69 -5.17 -22.16
CA ASN A 225 -11.15 -5.13 -22.02
C ASN A 225 -11.74 -3.98 -22.83
N SER A 226 -12.82 -4.24 -23.56
CA SER A 226 -13.49 -3.29 -24.44
C SER A 226 -13.96 -2.00 -23.74
N ALA A 227 -14.17 -2.03 -22.43
CA ALA A 227 -14.53 -0.85 -21.67
C ALA A 227 -13.46 0.25 -21.73
N TYR A 228 -12.18 -0.12 -21.71
CA TYR A 228 -11.07 0.85 -21.79
C TYR A 228 -10.94 1.45 -23.19
N PHE A 229 -11.14 0.65 -24.24
CA PHE A 229 -11.18 1.14 -25.61
C PHE A 229 -12.34 2.11 -25.82
N SER A 230 -13.53 1.78 -25.34
CA SER A 230 -14.70 2.65 -25.39
C SER A 230 -14.47 3.97 -24.65
N ALA A 231 -13.81 3.94 -23.51
CA ALA A 231 -13.46 5.14 -22.76
C ALA A 231 -12.46 6.03 -23.50
N ALA A 232 -11.48 5.43 -24.18
CA ALA A 232 -10.44 6.16 -24.91
C ALA A 232 -10.96 6.80 -26.21
N VAL A 233 -11.87 6.10 -26.95
CA VAL A 233 -12.34 6.52 -28.28
C VAL A 233 -13.58 7.41 -28.22
N HIS A 234 -14.48 7.22 -27.27
CA HIS A 234 -15.80 7.87 -27.25
C HIS A 234 -15.96 8.97 -26.20
N ASN A 235 -14.86 9.62 -25.75
CA ASN A 235 -14.92 10.65 -24.69
C ASN A 235 -15.88 10.28 -23.54
N GLY A 236 -15.85 9.03 -23.17
CA GLY A 236 -16.25 8.52 -21.88
C GLY A 236 -17.61 8.88 -21.31
N LYS A 237 -18.70 8.62 -22.00
CA LYS A 237 -20.01 8.63 -21.31
C LYS A 237 -20.12 7.57 -20.19
N THR A 238 -19.23 6.58 -20.17
CA THR A 238 -19.20 5.47 -19.20
C THR A 238 -18.14 5.62 -18.12
N TYR A 239 -17.01 6.26 -18.41
CA TYR A 239 -15.98 6.68 -17.46
C TYR A 239 -15.89 8.19 -17.51
N LYS A 240 -15.86 8.86 -16.34
CA LYS A 240 -15.68 10.31 -16.25
C LYS A 240 -14.48 10.71 -17.11
N SER A 241 -14.71 11.37 -18.23
CA SER A 241 -13.64 11.91 -19.06
C SER A 241 -12.82 12.86 -18.19
N ILE A 242 -11.52 12.60 -18.08
CA ILE A 242 -10.61 13.52 -17.41
C ILE A 242 -10.26 14.59 -18.44
N ASP A 243 -11.21 15.46 -18.73
CA ASP A 243 -10.99 16.64 -19.59
C ASP A 243 -10.34 17.75 -18.76
N MET A 244 -9.10 17.50 -18.32
CA MET A 244 -8.34 18.41 -17.49
C MET A 244 -6.94 18.62 -18.03
N SER A 245 -6.51 19.87 -18.06
CA SER A 245 -5.11 20.19 -18.35
C SER A 245 -4.18 19.55 -17.31
N ALA A 246 -2.95 19.20 -17.70
CA ALA A 246 -1.95 18.63 -16.81
C ALA A 246 -1.72 19.47 -15.55
N GLY A 247 -1.82 20.81 -15.66
CA GLY A 247 -1.71 21.73 -14.51
C GLY A 247 -2.84 21.55 -13.49
N VAL A 248 -4.08 21.38 -13.96
CA VAL A 248 -5.24 21.15 -13.09
C VAL A 248 -5.14 19.76 -12.41
N LEU A 249 -4.65 18.73 -13.13
CA LEU A 249 -4.40 17.41 -12.55
C LEU A 249 -3.32 17.48 -11.46
N LEU A 250 -2.22 18.17 -11.73
CA LEU A 250 -1.14 18.36 -10.75
C LEU A 250 -1.64 19.13 -9.52
N GLN A 251 -2.38 20.21 -9.73
CA GLN A 251 -2.97 20.98 -8.63
C GLN A 251 -3.93 20.12 -7.78
N ARG A 252 -4.79 19.33 -8.41
CA ARG A 252 -5.67 18.40 -7.67
C ARG A 252 -4.88 17.35 -6.92
N PHE A 253 -3.86 16.77 -7.54
CA PHE A 253 -2.98 15.79 -6.88
C PHE A 253 -2.33 16.41 -5.64
N VAL A 254 -1.64 17.54 -5.80
CA VAL A 254 -0.90 18.18 -4.70
C VAL A 254 -1.85 18.69 -3.60
N VAL A 255 -2.88 19.44 -3.98
CA VAL A 255 -3.71 20.16 -3.00
C VAL A 255 -4.78 19.26 -2.38
N ARG A 256 -5.30 18.28 -3.10
CA ARG A 256 -6.40 17.46 -2.60
C ARG A 256 -5.95 16.08 -2.14
N ILE A 257 -5.25 15.36 -3.01
CA ILE A 257 -4.87 13.97 -2.71
C ILE A 257 -3.72 13.94 -1.71
N TRP A 258 -2.62 14.62 -2.03
CA TRP A 258 -1.43 14.64 -1.18
C TRP A 258 -1.71 15.18 0.22
N THR A 259 -2.39 16.32 0.32
CA THR A 259 -2.71 16.94 1.60
C THR A 259 -3.61 16.03 2.45
N ASN A 260 -4.66 15.44 1.85
CA ASN A 260 -5.54 14.51 2.56
C ASN A 260 -4.81 13.23 2.97
N LEU A 261 -3.90 12.72 2.14
CA LEU A 261 -3.09 11.55 2.45
C LEU A 261 -2.27 11.77 3.72
N VAL A 262 -1.59 12.89 3.81
CA VAL A 262 -0.68 13.16 4.94
C VAL A 262 -1.45 13.63 6.17
N LEU A 263 -2.41 14.53 6.04
CA LEU A 263 -3.19 15.05 7.17
C LEU A 263 -4.14 14.03 7.79
N ASN A 264 -4.84 13.27 6.97
CA ASN A 264 -5.77 12.25 7.49
C ASN A 264 -5.03 11.10 8.19
N ASN A 265 -3.74 10.93 7.90
CA ASN A 265 -2.87 9.94 8.53
C ASN A 265 -2.07 10.52 9.72
N TRP A 266 -2.62 11.46 10.48
CA TRP A 266 -1.94 12.13 11.59
C TRP A 266 -1.31 11.15 12.60
N VAL A 267 -1.95 10.01 12.87
CA VAL A 267 -1.41 8.96 13.78
C VAL A 267 -0.11 8.39 13.20
N LEU A 268 -0.11 8.03 11.92
CA LEU A 268 1.10 7.51 11.25
C LEU A 268 2.19 8.58 11.15
N THR A 269 1.81 9.84 10.97
CA THR A 269 2.73 10.99 10.97
C THR A 269 3.41 11.14 12.33
N VAL A 270 2.66 11.06 13.43
CA VAL A 270 3.21 11.10 14.79
C VAL A 270 4.13 9.92 15.06
N ILE A 271 3.71 8.70 14.71
CA ILE A 271 4.53 7.50 14.88
C ILE A 271 5.85 7.65 14.10
N LEU A 272 5.78 8.12 12.86
CA LEU A 272 6.96 8.37 12.04
C LEU A 272 7.89 9.42 12.67
N ALA A 273 7.34 10.52 13.20
CA ALA A 273 8.10 11.53 13.92
C ALA A 273 8.84 10.94 15.15
N VAL A 274 8.17 10.08 15.92
CA VAL A 274 8.78 9.38 17.06
C VAL A 274 9.93 8.47 16.61
N LEU A 275 9.70 7.64 15.57
CA LEU A 275 10.72 6.73 15.05
C LEU A 275 11.93 7.46 14.49
N LEU A 276 11.71 8.55 13.75
CA LEU A 276 12.80 9.36 13.19
C LEU A 276 13.56 10.11 14.30
N THR A 277 12.87 10.60 15.32
CA THR A 277 13.50 11.18 16.51
C THR A 277 14.39 10.14 17.20
N ALA A 278 13.88 8.93 17.42
CA ALA A 278 14.67 7.85 18.03
C ALA A 278 15.90 7.50 17.17
N LEU A 279 15.78 7.50 15.84
CA LEU A 279 16.90 7.28 14.92
C LEU A 279 17.98 8.37 15.05
N ILE A 280 17.57 9.64 15.06
CA ILE A 280 18.48 10.79 15.22
C ILE A 280 19.23 10.70 16.56
N LEU A 281 18.50 10.44 17.65
CA LEU A 281 19.08 10.32 18.98
C LEU A 281 20.04 9.13 19.10
N LYS A 282 19.67 7.98 18.54
CA LYS A 282 20.52 6.77 18.53
C LYS A 282 21.86 7.00 17.83
N LYS A 283 21.87 7.74 16.76
CA LYS A 283 23.10 8.05 16.01
C LYS A 283 23.94 9.18 16.64
N ARG A 284 23.46 9.78 17.73
CA ARG A 284 24.14 10.87 18.50
C ARG A 284 24.74 11.98 17.62
N LYS A 285 24.20 12.20 16.45
CA LYS A 285 24.61 13.30 15.57
C LYS A 285 23.88 14.58 15.97
N GLN A 286 24.47 15.35 16.82
CA GLN A 286 24.04 16.72 17.07
C GLN A 286 24.51 17.60 15.90
N SER A 287 23.60 18.00 15.06
CA SER A 287 23.85 18.93 13.96
C SER A 287 22.67 19.88 13.80
N PHE A 288 22.91 21.03 13.22
CA PHE A 288 21.83 21.98 12.89
C PHE A 288 20.73 21.33 12.05
N ALA A 289 21.11 20.50 11.07
CA ALA A 289 20.15 19.75 10.25
C ALA A 289 19.30 18.76 11.06
N ALA A 290 19.87 18.11 12.09
CA ALA A 290 19.10 17.24 12.98
C ALA A 290 18.07 18.04 13.81
N ALA A 291 18.45 19.22 14.30
CA ALA A 291 17.54 20.10 15.04
C ALA A 291 16.41 20.62 14.13
N GLU A 292 16.73 21.03 12.91
CA GLU A 292 15.74 21.48 11.91
C GLU A 292 14.75 20.37 11.58
N MET A 293 15.23 19.14 11.31
CA MET A 293 14.37 17.98 11.05
C MET A 293 13.42 17.70 12.21
N LEU A 294 13.90 17.77 13.46
CA LEU A 294 13.04 17.58 14.63
C LEU A 294 11.95 18.65 14.72
N VAL A 295 12.28 19.91 14.46
CA VAL A 295 11.29 20.99 14.43
C VAL A 295 10.23 20.74 13.37
N VAL A 296 10.62 20.32 12.16
CA VAL A 296 9.69 20.01 11.08
C VAL A 296 8.80 18.80 11.43
N PHE A 297 9.39 17.72 11.97
CA PHE A 297 8.61 16.51 12.32
C PHE A 297 7.59 16.80 13.42
N TRP A 298 7.99 17.43 14.48
CA TRP A 298 7.08 17.71 15.60
C TRP A 298 6.17 18.86 15.32
N GLY A 299 6.63 19.90 14.64
CA GLY A 299 5.79 21.03 14.21
C GLY A 299 4.65 20.57 13.32
N TYR A 300 4.94 19.73 12.33
CA TYR A 300 3.92 19.17 11.45
C TYR A 300 2.99 18.19 12.17
N SER A 301 3.53 17.36 13.08
CA SER A 301 2.71 16.42 13.87
C SER A 301 1.73 17.16 14.78
N VAL A 302 2.20 18.18 15.49
CA VAL A 302 1.36 19.05 16.33
C VAL A 302 0.29 19.74 15.49
N TYR A 303 0.70 20.32 14.36
CA TYR A 303 -0.23 20.97 13.43
C TYR A 303 -1.31 19.99 12.93
N SER A 304 -0.94 18.76 12.54
CA SER A 304 -1.89 17.72 12.09
C SER A 304 -2.91 17.34 13.17
N ILE A 305 -2.45 17.25 14.43
CA ILE A 305 -3.32 16.98 15.59
C ILE A 305 -4.29 18.15 15.81
N PHE A 306 -3.78 19.39 15.83
CA PHE A 306 -4.61 20.58 16.01
C PHE A 306 -5.64 20.72 14.91
N HIS A 307 -5.25 20.54 13.66
CA HIS A 307 -6.17 20.57 12.53
C HIS A 307 -7.30 19.52 12.66
N ARG A 308 -7.01 18.36 13.27
CA ARG A 308 -8.02 17.33 13.50
C ARG A 308 -8.98 17.65 14.65
N ILE A 309 -8.47 18.24 15.74
CA ILE A 309 -9.25 18.51 16.95
C ILE A 309 -10.01 19.83 16.86
N CYS A 310 -9.37 20.86 16.33
CA CYS A 310 -9.88 22.21 16.24
C CYS A 310 -9.66 22.78 14.82
N PRO A 311 -10.36 22.27 13.80
CA PRO A 311 -10.17 22.73 12.42
C PRO A 311 -10.40 24.24 12.26
N GLU A 312 -11.23 24.83 13.08
CA GLU A 312 -11.55 26.27 13.09
C GLU A 312 -10.37 27.16 13.50
N TRP A 313 -9.38 26.61 14.20
CA TRP A 313 -8.22 27.35 14.69
C TRP A 313 -7.05 27.36 13.71
N THR A 314 -7.11 26.54 12.70
CA THR A 314 -5.97 26.34 11.83
C THR A 314 -5.88 27.34 10.70
N PHE A 315 -6.98 27.95 10.26
CA PHE A 315 -6.97 29.04 9.28
C PHE A 315 -8.33 29.75 9.13
N ASP A 316 -8.32 31.01 8.72
CA ASP A 316 -9.41 31.99 8.74
C ASP A 316 -10.34 31.91 7.51
N GLY A 317 -10.73 30.74 7.09
CA GLY A 317 -11.85 30.56 6.15
C GLY A 317 -11.52 30.70 4.64
N ASN A 318 -10.27 31.02 4.25
CA ASN A 318 -9.88 30.96 2.85
C ASN A 318 -9.35 29.58 2.46
N GLN A 319 -10.25 28.67 2.13
CA GLN A 319 -9.94 27.26 1.84
C GLN A 319 -8.82 27.04 0.79
N ALA A 320 -8.59 27.97 -0.11
CA ALA A 320 -7.55 27.82 -1.13
C ALA A 320 -6.16 28.09 -0.55
N VAL A 321 -6.02 29.14 0.28
CA VAL A 321 -4.76 29.48 0.97
C VAL A 321 -4.40 28.39 1.97
N ASP A 322 -5.37 27.94 2.76
CA ASP A 322 -5.20 26.89 3.75
C ASP A 322 -4.69 25.60 3.11
N ARG A 323 -5.30 25.15 2.02
CA ARG A 323 -4.86 23.96 1.28
C ARG A 323 -3.46 24.12 0.68
N GLY A 324 -3.12 25.33 0.22
CA GLY A 324 -1.78 25.63 -0.30
C GLY A 324 -0.70 25.52 0.79
N ILE A 325 -0.95 26.10 1.95
CA ILE A 325 -0.03 26.04 3.11
C ILE A 325 0.11 24.58 3.59
N MET A 326 -0.99 23.86 3.73
CA MET A 326 -0.98 22.45 4.11
C MET A 326 -0.19 21.58 3.12
N ALA A 327 -0.37 21.81 1.82
CA ALA A 327 0.41 21.12 0.80
C ALA A 327 1.90 21.41 0.95
N LEU A 328 2.28 22.65 1.18
CA LEU A 328 3.66 23.06 1.38
C LEU A 328 4.27 22.40 2.64
N LEU A 329 3.58 22.48 3.77
CA LEU A 329 4.04 21.88 5.03
C LEU A 329 4.17 20.35 4.92
N SER A 330 3.22 19.69 4.24
CA SER A 330 3.28 18.24 4.03
C SER A 330 4.44 17.84 3.10
N MET A 331 4.75 18.65 2.10
CA MET A 331 5.92 18.44 1.24
C MET A 331 7.23 18.65 2.00
N LEU A 332 7.32 19.67 2.84
CA LEU A 332 8.49 19.88 3.71
C LEU A 332 8.69 18.70 4.66
N PHE A 333 7.62 18.22 5.29
CA PHE A 333 7.68 17.02 6.13
C PHE A 333 8.20 15.81 5.35
N PHE A 334 7.65 15.55 4.16
CA PHE A 334 8.05 14.46 3.30
C PHE A 334 9.53 14.53 2.90
N ILE A 335 9.99 15.69 2.46
CA ILE A 335 11.39 15.91 2.07
C ILE A 335 12.31 15.68 3.29
N ASN A 336 11.94 16.16 4.46
CA ASN A 336 12.70 15.95 5.67
C ASN A 336 12.73 14.49 6.12
N VAL A 337 11.69 13.71 5.90
CA VAL A 337 11.71 12.25 6.12
C VAL A 337 12.73 11.58 5.21
N LEU A 338 12.74 11.90 3.91
CA LEU A 338 13.73 11.35 2.98
C LEU A 338 15.16 11.77 3.35
N LEU A 339 15.38 13.02 3.70
CA LEU A 339 16.68 13.52 4.16
C LEU A 339 17.13 12.80 5.44
N CYS A 340 16.24 12.61 6.41
CA CYS A 340 16.53 11.90 7.64
C CYS A 340 16.92 10.43 7.35
N ILE A 341 16.17 9.73 6.52
CA ILE A 341 16.50 8.37 6.08
C ILE A 341 17.88 8.38 5.42
N TRP A 342 18.13 9.33 4.51
CA TRP A 342 19.39 9.42 3.79
C TRP A 342 20.59 9.69 4.71
N MET A 343 20.46 10.56 5.70
CA MET A 343 21.56 10.98 6.58
C MET A 343 21.83 10.00 7.72
N PHE A 344 20.79 9.35 8.25
CA PHE A 344 20.87 8.62 9.51
C PHE A 344 20.75 7.09 9.37
N THR A 345 20.38 6.56 8.18
CA THR A 345 20.39 5.11 7.94
C THR A 345 21.72 4.62 7.37
N GLU A 346 22.00 3.35 7.56
CA GLU A 346 23.19 2.71 6.96
C GLU A 346 23.09 2.72 5.43
N LYS A 347 24.23 2.89 4.76
CA LYS A 347 24.28 3.03 3.30
C LYS A 347 23.57 1.88 2.56
N GLU A 348 23.67 0.66 3.10
CA GLU A 348 23.10 -0.55 2.51
C GLU A 348 21.57 -0.62 2.63
N GLU A 349 21.00 -0.06 3.68
CA GLU A 349 19.55 -0.08 3.93
C GLU A 349 18.82 1.14 3.36
N ARG A 350 19.54 2.23 3.14
CA ARG A 350 19.02 3.54 2.76
C ARG A 350 18.06 3.51 1.58
N ILE A 351 18.48 2.83 0.51
CA ILE A 351 17.68 2.75 -0.73
C ILE A 351 16.41 1.93 -0.51
N SER A 352 16.52 0.78 0.17
CA SER A 352 15.37 -0.07 0.49
C SER A 352 14.31 0.68 1.31
N ILE A 353 14.74 1.43 2.33
CA ILE A 353 13.82 2.20 3.18
C ILE A 353 13.18 3.34 2.41
N CYS A 354 13.95 4.09 1.60
CA CYS A 354 13.41 5.17 0.77
C CYS A 354 12.35 4.63 -0.22
N ILE A 355 12.61 3.51 -0.88
CA ILE A 355 11.67 2.91 -1.84
C ILE A 355 10.43 2.39 -1.13
N THR A 356 10.59 1.75 0.02
CA THR A 356 9.44 1.29 0.82
C THR A 356 8.58 2.47 1.24
N TYR A 357 9.17 3.59 1.64
CA TYR A 357 8.46 4.81 1.99
C TYR A 357 7.73 5.42 0.78
N LEU A 358 8.41 5.60 -0.33
CA LEU A 358 7.82 6.11 -1.58
C LEU A 358 6.72 5.18 -2.11
N GLY A 359 6.95 3.88 -2.08
CA GLY A 359 5.98 2.88 -2.50
C GLY A 359 4.72 2.91 -1.64
N SER A 360 4.85 3.01 -0.31
CA SER A 360 3.70 3.08 0.59
C SER A 360 2.83 4.32 0.33
N LEU A 361 3.44 5.46 0.01
CA LEU A 361 2.72 6.67 -0.38
C LEU A 361 2.02 6.51 -1.74
N ALA A 362 2.68 5.89 -2.71
CA ALA A 362 2.09 5.62 -4.02
C ALA A 362 0.89 4.66 -3.94
N PHE A 363 0.95 3.64 -3.07
CA PHE A 363 -0.18 2.73 -2.82
C PHE A 363 -1.36 3.43 -2.15
N ALA A 364 -1.11 4.34 -1.22
CA ALA A 364 -2.17 5.04 -0.50
C ALA A 364 -2.85 6.13 -1.34
N ALA A 365 -2.13 6.78 -2.28
CA ALA A 365 -2.65 7.87 -3.10
C ALA A 365 -3.94 7.53 -3.89
N PRO A 366 -4.06 6.37 -4.56
CA PRO A 366 -5.26 5.99 -5.30
C PRO A 366 -6.49 5.78 -4.42
N LEU A 367 -6.31 5.28 -3.18
CA LEU A 367 -7.39 5.06 -2.23
C LEU A 367 -8.05 6.36 -1.76
N ILE A 368 -7.33 7.48 -1.87
CA ILE A 368 -7.81 8.81 -1.48
C ILE A 368 -8.42 9.55 -2.67
N ALA A 369 -8.02 9.17 -3.88
CA ALA A 369 -8.53 9.78 -5.12
C ALA A 369 -9.90 9.23 -5.55
N ALA A 370 -10.28 8.04 -5.09
CA ALA A 370 -11.58 7.41 -5.34
C ALA A 370 -12.65 8.00 -4.43
#